data_ac6a7fed4e1725835296cb50906a427d
#
_entry.id   ac6a7fed4e1725835296cb50906a427d
#
_cell.length_a   1.000
_cell.length_b   1.000
_cell.length_c   1.000
_cell.angle_alpha   90.00
_cell.angle_beta   90.00
_cell.angle_gamma   90.00
#
_symmetry.space_group_name_H-M   'P 1'
#
loop_
_entity.id
_entity.type
_entity.pdbx_description
1 polymer ?
#
loop_
_entity_poly.entity_id
_entity_poly.type
_entity_poly.pdbx_seq_one_letter_code
_entity_poly.pdbx_strand_id
1 'polypeptide(L)'
;MRLFSYGKRPVHLGPYPCERLARDAKLPDLSAMPSMTALQYHSTCQDSLVNAMTRYAAMFDLVRDGPINPEKGEVPSATAERANHIKAAGYYFDASLVGVCALPQAALLEQPITNPEVSALGDELASSQPTSFAAGMDMILADVLESARAKHPSIAHHSHAIVLAIEYPRDPRADEPGIDWIGDAQMHRAALLASQTAVLLSNYLRLLGFEARAHSASCSDVDLPRLAVTAGLSLPDGTHPYLGSRYGLAAVTTNFEMAADWPLATQQKKSRSHGLAWQLGIGSLKGKANQQPYANRDFKDGAYPFESITRQAEPTTFIDHDRVPRFPKRADFFARSLFGDLGSTVQDQAKNAHYVMKSPIGACARRALGALLLLQFGEARGDVSPRTADPVRNANNLKAASYFLGVDAVGLCAAPEWVYYSHDAGGNALPAYHKNAINLLIDQGHETMDGASGDDWISVAQSMRAYLRFSLMGGVIAEQVRRLGYSARVHSVLDGDVLQPPLLLLSGLGEVSRIGEVILNPFLGPRLKSGTV
;
A
#
# COMPACT_ATOMS: atom_id res chain seq x y z
N MET A 1 10.81 17.89 -1.36
CA MET A 1 11.63 17.38 -0.25
C MET A 1 10.73 17.19 0.97
N ARG A 2 10.50 15.98 1.43
CA ARG A 2 9.99 15.77 2.77
C ARG A 2 11.17 16.04 3.70
N LEU A 3 11.22 17.20 4.32
CA LEU A 3 12.24 17.48 5.35
C LEU A 3 12.18 16.43 6.46
N PHE A 4 11.02 15.79 6.61
CA PHE A 4 10.78 14.74 7.58
C PHE A 4 9.95 13.62 6.92
N SER A 5 10.45 12.41 6.88
CA SER A 5 9.83 11.23 6.27
C SER A 5 8.45 10.92 6.86
N TYR A 6 8.24 11.26 8.11
CA TYR A 6 6.98 11.08 8.84
C TYR A 6 6.25 12.39 9.12
N GLY A 7 6.39 13.38 8.26
CA GLY A 7 5.78 14.70 8.42
C GLY A 7 4.26 14.71 8.58
N LYS A 8 3.59 13.58 8.37
CA LYS A 8 2.17 13.41 8.66
C LYS A 8 1.87 13.09 10.13
N ARG A 9 2.86 12.63 10.91
CA ARG A 9 2.66 12.33 12.32
C ARG A 9 2.82 13.59 13.16
N PRO A 10 1.82 13.97 13.95
CA PRO A 10 1.97 15.07 14.88
C PRO A 10 2.78 14.60 16.10
N VAL A 11 4.08 14.39 15.92
CA VAL A 11 5.00 13.91 16.97
C VAL A 11 4.96 14.79 18.21
N HIS A 12 4.68 16.09 18.03
CA HIS A 12 4.47 17.03 19.12
C HIS A 12 3.24 16.72 20.00
N LEU A 13 2.32 15.90 19.51
CA LEU A 13 1.18 15.38 20.28
C LEU A 13 1.51 14.11 21.05
N GLY A 14 2.70 13.53 20.85
CA GLY A 14 3.13 12.26 21.42
C GLY A 14 3.30 11.20 20.36
N PRO A 15 3.67 9.97 20.75
CA PRO A 15 3.89 8.86 19.82
C PRO A 15 2.63 8.50 19.02
N TYR A 16 1.43 8.70 19.63
CA TYR A 16 0.13 8.41 19.01
C TYR A 16 -0.79 9.62 19.13
N PRO A 17 -1.19 10.26 18.02
CA PRO A 17 -1.96 11.50 18.04
C PRO A 17 -3.25 11.41 18.83
N CYS A 18 -3.95 10.28 18.76
CA CYS A 18 -5.23 10.06 19.44
C CYS A 18 -5.11 9.99 20.98
N GLU A 19 -3.92 9.68 21.50
CA GLU A 19 -3.74 9.47 22.95
C GLU A 19 -3.90 10.75 23.78
N ARG A 20 -3.79 11.91 23.16
CA ARG A 20 -3.94 13.20 23.83
C ARG A 20 -5.33 13.81 23.76
N LEU A 21 -6.24 13.16 23.06
CA LEU A 21 -7.63 13.60 23.02
C LEU A 21 -8.32 13.24 24.33
N ALA A 22 -9.25 14.09 24.77
CA ALA A 22 -10.07 13.80 25.92
C ALA A 22 -10.95 12.57 25.63
N ARG A 23 -11.00 11.67 26.59
CA ARG A 23 -11.76 10.42 26.52
C ARG A 23 -12.93 10.44 27.49
N ASP A 24 -13.99 9.74 27.14
CA ASP A 24 -15.15 9.51 28.00
C ASP A 24 -15.16 8.05 28.44
N ALA A 25 -15.30 7.80 29.73
CA ALA A 25 -15.39 6.44 30.27
C ALA A 25 -16.71 5.74 29.93
N LYS A 26 -17.68 6.47 29.38
CA LYS A 26 -18.99 5.93 29.02
C LYS A 26 -19.08 5.75 27.51
N LEU A 27 -19.35 4.52 27.09
CA LEU A 27 -19.66 4.22 25.70
C LEU A 27 -21.01 4.87 25.32
N PRO A 28 -21.10 5.63 24.22
CA PRO A 28 -22.38 6.15 23.73
C PRO A 28 -23.29 5.01 23.28
N ASP A 29 -24.58 5.32 23.14
CA ASP A 29 -25.53 4.36 22.58
C ASP A 29 -25.24 4.09 21.11
N LEU A 30 -24.57 2.97 20.84
CA LEU A 30 -24.21 2.57 19.48
C LEU A 30 -25.43 2.14 18.66
N SER A 31 -26.54 1.75 19.30
CA SER A 31 -27.76 1.31 18.60
C SER A 31 -28.48 2.48 17.92
N ALA A 32 -28.28 3.69 18.44
CA ALA A 32 -28.81 4.92 17.84
C ALA A 32 -28.07 5.35 16.56
N MET A 33 -26.89 4.78 16.29
CA MET A 33 -26.13 5.09 15.07
C MET A 33 -26.70 4.29 13.89
N PRO A 34 -26.76 4.88 12.69
CA PRO A 34 -27.14 4.16 11.49
C PRO A 34 -26.16 3.02 11.23
N SER A 35 -26.65 1.88 10.77
CA SER A 35 -25.80 0.79 10.32
C SER A 35 -24.99 1.19 9.09
N MET A 36 -23.74 0.73 9.02
CA MET A 36 -22.90 0.99 7.86
C MET A 36 -23.49 0.36 6.60
N THR A 37 -23.22 1.00 5.47
CA THR A 37 -23.50 0.47 4.13
C THR A 37 -22.19 0.09 3.46
N ALA A 38 -22.26 -0.93 2.58
CA ALA A 38 -21.10 -1.37 1.82
C ALA A 38 -20.59 -0.26 0.90
N LEU A 39 -19.29 0.02 0.93
CA LEU A 39 -18.65 0.87 -0.06
C LEU A 39 -18.52 0.08 -1.37
N GLN A 40 -19.08 0.65 -2.45
CA GLN A 40 -18.96 0.08 -3.79
C GLN A 40 -17.79 0.74 -4.52
N TYR A 41 -16.84 -0.03 -5.02
CA TYR A 41 -15.76 0.47 -5.88
C TYR A 41 -16.25 0.60 -7.31
N HIS A 42 -17.21 1.48 -7.51
CA HIS A 42 -17.81 1.78 -8.80
C HIS A 42 -18.04 3.27 -8.96
N SER A 43 -17.65 3.80 -10.12
CA SER A 43 -17.96 5.16 -10.54
C SER A 43 -18.63 5.15 -11.90
N THR A 44 -19.62 6.03 -12.09
CA THR A 44 -20.26 6.27 -13.39
C THR A 44 -19.33 6.97 -14.36
N CYS A 45 -18.29 7.67 -13.86
CA CYS A 45 -17.22 8.19 -14.70
C CYS A 45 -16.30 7.03 -15.13
N GLN A 46 -16.29 6.70 -16.41
CA GLN A 46 -15.52 5.57 -16.95
C GLN A 46 -14.01 5.72 -16.70
N ASP A 47 -13.52 6.94 -16.67
CA ASP A 47 -12.10 7.24 -16.47
C ASP A 47 -11.71 7.32 -14.98
N SER A 48 -12.66 7.23 -14.06
CA SER A 48 -12.40 7.30 -12.63
C SER A 48 -11.49 6.16 -12.17
N LEU A 49 -10.48 6.51 -11.38
CA LEU A 49 -9.56 5.57 -10.75
C LEU A 49 -10.27 4.60 -9.77
N VAL A 50 -11.47 4.97 -9.30
CA VAL A 50 -12.32 4.09 -8.47
C VAL A 50 -12.54 2.75 -9.16
N ASN A 51 -12.85 2.77 -10.47
CA ASN A 51 -13.09 1.56 -11.25
C ASN A 51 -11.83 0.67 -11.40
N ALA A 52 -10.64 1.27 -11.35
CA ALA A 52 -9.40 0.51 -11.37
C ALA A 52 -9.04 -0.09 -10.00
N MET A 53 -9.60 0.42 -8.91
CA MET A 53 -9.40 -0.11 -7.56
C MET A 53 -10.24 -1.36 -7.26
N THR A 54 -11.30 -1.64 -8.02
CA THR A 54 -12.29 -2.71 -7.75
C THR A 54 -11.62 -4.06 -7.49
N ARG A 55 -10.74 -4.50 -8.39
CA ARG A 55 -10.06 -5.80 -8.27
C ARG A 55 -9.10 -5.87 -7.09
N TYR A 56 -8.46 -4.75 -6.75
CA TYR A 56 -7.51 -4.67 -5.63
C TYR A 56 -8.25 -4.69 -4.29
N ALA A 57 -9.41 -4.04 -4.20
CA ALA A 57 -10.28 -4.13 -3.04
C ALA A 57 -10.81 -5.57 -2.88
N ALA A 58 -11.29 -6.20 -3.95
CA ALA A 58 -11.73 -7.59 -3.94
C ALA A 58 -10.60 -8.56 -3.51
N MET A 59 -9.36 -8.33 -3.96
CA MET A 59 -8.21 -9.15 -3.56
C MET A 59 -7.92 -9.05 -2.05
N PHE A 60 -7.96 -7.85 -1.46
CA PHE A 60 -7.79 -7.71 -0.02
C PHE A 60 -8.95 -8.34 0.76
N ASP A 61 -10.18 -8.20 0.27
CA ASP A 61 -11.35 -8.85 0.87
C ASP A 61 -11.26 -10.39 0.76
N LEU A 62 -10.68 -10.91 -0.32
CA LEU A 62 -10.45 -12.33 -0.51
C LEU A 62 -9.43 -12.90 0.47
N VAL A 63 -8.32 -12.18 0.72
CA VAL A 63 -7.24 -12.62 1.61
C VAL A 63 -7.38 -12.10 3.05
N ARG A 64 -8.56 -11.60 3.43
CA ARG A 64 -8.85 -11.03 4.76
C ARG A 64 -8.69 -12.03 5.92
N ASP A 65 -8.82 -13.32 5.61
CA ASP A 65 -8.58 -14.47 6.48
C ASP A 65 -7.38 -15.29 6.02
N GLY A 66 -6.95 -16.25 6.80
CA GLY A 66 -5.91 -17.16 6.41
C GLY A 66 -5.43 -18.06 7.54
N PRO A 67 -4.43 -18.90 7.29
CA PRO A 67 -3.92 -19.84 8.27
C PRO A 67 -3.35 -19.14 9.49
N ILE A 68 -3.50 -19.78 10.64
CA ILE A 68 -2.99 -19.33 11.94
C ILE A 68 -1.79 -20.22 12.28
N ASN A 69 -0.69 -19.60 12.74
CA ASN A 69 0.45 -20.36 13.21
C ASN A 69 -0.01 -21.25 14.40
N PRO A 70 0.22 -22.57 14.37
CA PRO A 70 -0.18 -23.45 15.47
C PRO A 70 0.56 -23.16 16.78
N GLU A 71 1.74 -22.56 16.71
CA GLU A 71 2.53 -22.15 17.86
C GLU A 71 2.28 -20.65 18.16
N LYS A 72 2.03 -20.35 19.43
CA LYS A 72 1.95 -18.96 19.89
C LYS A 72 3.33 -18.38 20.07
N GLY A 73 3.57 -17.25 19.41
CA GLY A 73 4.78 -16.45 19.62
C GLY A 73 4.80 -15.82 21.01
N GLU A 74 5.99 -15.48 21.47
CA GLU A 74 6.18 -14.70 22.69
C GLU A 74 5.64 -13.30 22.50
N VAL A 75 4.76 -12.85 23.39
CA VAL A 75 4.17 -11.52 23.40
C VAL A 75 4.22 -10.92 24.80
N PRO A 76 4.26 -9.59 24.95
CA PRO A 76 4.24 -8.95 26.26
C PRO A 76 3.09 -9.45 27.13
N SER A 77 3.32 -9.63 28.44
CA SER A 77 2.26 -10.00 29.37
C SER A 77 1.28 -8.86 29.62
N ALA A 78 1.77 -7.61 29.61
CA ALA A 78 0.96 -6.42 29.83
C ALA A 78 0.12 -6.07 28.59
N THR A 79 -1.20 -6.01 28.75
CA THR A 79 -2.14 -5.67 27.67
C THR A 79 -1.93 -4.27 27.10
N ALA A 80 -1.47 -3.32 27.92
CA ALA A 80 -1.12 -1.97 27.49
C ALA A 80 0.07 -1.97 26.53
N GLU A 81 1.09 -2.78 26.78
CA GLU A 81 2.25 -2.91 25.91
C GLU A 81 1.86 -3.57 24.58
N ARG A 82 1.00 -4.60 24.61
CA ARG A 82 0.44 -5.22 23.40
C ARG A 82 -0.30 -4.19 22.55
N ALA A 83 -1.15 -3.36 23.16
CA ALA A 83 -1.86 -2.29 22.44
C ALA A 83 -0.89 -1.29 21.82
N ASN A 84 0.17 -0.90 22.53
CA ASN A 84 1.19 0.01 22.00
C ASN A 84 1.95 -0.59 20.80
N HIS A 85 2.31 -1.87 20.86
CA HIS A 85 2.96 -2.55 19.74
C HIS A 85 2.07 -2.60 18.50
N ILE A 86 0.79 -2.94 18.66
CA ILE A 86 -0.17 -2.97 17.56
C ILE A 86 -0.41 -1.59 16.96
N LYS A 87 -0.55 -0.55 17.81
CA LYS A 87 -0.67 0.84 17.33
C LYS A 87 0.59 1.26 16.57
N ALA A 88 1.78 0.95 17.10
CA ALA A 88 3.04 1.23 16.41
C ALA A 88 3.11 0.53 15.05
N ALA A 89 2.72 -0.74 14.95
CA ALA A 89 2.67 -1.48 13.70
C ALA A 89 1.67 -0.85 12.72
N GLY A 90 0.48 -0.44 13.16
CA GLY A 90 -0.50 0.25 12.33
C GLY A 90 0.03 1.58 11.78
N TYR A 91 0.69 2.39 12.59
CA TYR A 91 1.35 3.62 12.13
C TYR A 91 2.53 3.35 11.22
N TYR A 92 3.27 2.29 11.46
CA TYR A 92 4.34 1.83 10.58
C TYR A 92 3.82 1.48 9.18
N PHE A 93 2.63 0.87 9.08
CA PHE A 93 1.94 0.57 7.84
C PHE A 93 1.08 1.74 7.29
N ASP A 94 1.44 2.98 7.64
CA ASP A 94 0.85 4.22 7.13
C ASP A 94 -0.58 4.54 7.60
N ALA A 95 -1.11 3.89 8.62
CA ALA A 95 -2.35 4.32 9.24
C ALA A 95 -2.21 5.77 9.76
N SER A 96 -3.24 6.58 9.54
CA SER A 96 -3.30 7.94 10.08
C SER A 96 -3.68 7.94 11.55
N LEU A 97 -4.59 7.04 11.93
CA LEU A 97 -5.04 6.82 13.30
C LEU A 97 -5.21 5.32 13.54
N VAL A 98 -4.88 4.87 14.75
CA VAL A 98 -5.09 3.50 15.21
C VAL A 98 -5.71 3.53 16.61
N GLY A 99 -6.77 2.79 16.82
CA GLY A 99 -7.40 2.59 18.13
C GLY A 99 -7.69 1.12 18.39
N VAL A 100 -7.77 0.76 19.67
CA VAL A 100 -8.09 -0.58 20.12
C VAL A 100 -9.32 -0.52 21.01
N CYS A 101 -10.25 -1.45 20.85
CA CYS A 101 -11.40 -1.56 21.74
C CYS A 101 -11.73 -3.02 22.05
N ALA A 102 -12.42 -3.25 23.15
CA ALA A 102 -13.19 -4.48 23.32
C ALA A 102 -14.25 -4.53 22.22
N LEU A 103 -14.51 -5.71 21.65
CA LEU A 103 -15.48 -5.88 20.58
C LEU A 103 -16.91 -5.84 21.16
N PRO A 104 -17.68 -4.73 20.97
CA PRO A 104 -19.02 -4.65 21.52
C PRO A 104 -20.01 -5.43 20.66
N GLN A 105 -20.97 -6.11 21.29
CA GLN A 105 -22.02 -6.85 20.60
C GLN A 105 -22.81 -5.97 19.61
N ALA A 106 -23.04 -4.70 19.96
CA ALA A 106 -23.74 -3.74 19.10
C ALA A 106 -23.00 -3.38 17.80
N ALA A 107 -21.71 -3.73 17.70
CA ALA A 107 -20.95 -3.54 16.46
C ALA A 107 -20.89 -4.80 15.59
N LEU A 108 -21.44 -5.93 16.03
CA LEU A 108 -21.60 -7.10 15.17
C LEU A 108 -22.76 -6.86 14.20
N LEU A 109 -22.54 -7.12 12.93
CA LEU A 109 -23.60 -7.04 11.92
C LEU A 109 -24.46 -8.31 11.98
N GLU A 110 -25.78 -8.15 11.94
CA GLU A 110 -26.71 -9.29 11.84
C GLU A 110 -26.51 -10.07 10.54
N GLN A 111 -26.24 -9.33 9.48
CA GLN A 111 -25.86 -9.90 8.17
C GLN A 111 -24.51 -9.30 7.75
N PRO A 112 -23.50 -10.13 7.55
CA PRO A 112 -22.22 -9.66 7.06
C PRO A 112 -22.34 -8.95 5.71
N ILE A 113 -21.59 -7.87 5.55
CA ILE A 113 -21.40 -7.23 4.26
C ILE A 113 -20.40 -8.07 3.45
N THR A 114 -20.79 -8.43 2.23
CA THR A 114 -19.96 -9.19 1.30
C THR A 114 -19.67 -8.38 0.05
N ASN A 115 -18.46 -8.48 -0.46
CA ASN A 115 -18.08 -7.88 -1.73
C ASN A 115 -18.35 -8.88 -2.87
N PRO A 116 -19.28 -8.60 -3.80
CA PRO A 116 -19.60 -9.52 -4.88
C PRO A 116 -18.42 -9.75 -5.85
N GLU A 117 -17.51 -8.79 -5.95
CA GLU A 117 -16.33 -8.89 -6.81
C GLU A 117 -15.33 -9.96 -6.33
N VAL A 118 -15.41 -10.42 -5.08
CA VAL A 118 -14.55 -11.50 -4.55
C VAL A 118 -14.84 -12.82 -5.28
N SER A 119 -16.12 -13.16 -5.50
CA SER A 119 -16.49 -14.38 -6.24
C SER A 119 -16.05 -14.29 -7.69
N ALA A 120 -16.34 -13.17 -8.36
CA ALA A 120 -15.94 -12.94 -9.76
C ALA A 120 -14.40 -13.04 -9.94
N LEU A 121 -13.64 -12.46 -9.01
CA LEU A 121 -12.18 -12.53 -9.01
C LEU A 121 -11.69 -13.97 -8.76
N GLY A 122 -12.31 -14.71 -7.85
CA GLY A 122 -12.00 -16.10 -7.58
C GLY A 122 -12.20 -17.00 -8.81
N ASP A 123 -13.31 -16.81 -9.53
CA ASP A 123 -13.62 -17.55 -10.78
C ASP A 123 -12.64 -17.18 -11.90
N GLU A 124 -12.29 -15.89 -12.03
CA GLU A 124 -11.28 -15.45 -13.00
C GLU A 124 -9.91 -16.09 -12.71
N LEU A 125 -9.45 -16.08 -11.46
CA LEU A 125 -8.18 -16.67 -11.06
C LEU A 125 -8.16 -18.19 -11.23
N ALA A 126 -9.29 -18.87 -10.99
CA ALA A 126 -9.40 -20.31 -11.19
C ALA A 126 -9.29 -20.71 -12.67
N SER A 127 -9.70 -19.83 -13.58
CA SER A 127 -9.59 -20.04 -15.03
C SER A 127 -8.23 -19.60 -15.60
N SER A 128 -7.46 -18.81 -14.86
CA SER A 128 -6.15 -18.31 -15.28
C SER A 128 -5.08 -19.37 -15.06
N GLN A 129 -4.15 -19.50 -16.03
CA GLN A 129 -2.90 -20.21 -15.79
C GLN A 129 -1.84 -19.18 -15.40
N PRO A 130 -1.13 -19.36 -14.27
CA PRO A 130 -0.03 -18.47 -13.91
C PRO A 130 1.03 -18.52 -15.02
N THR A 131 1.25 -17.40 -15.69
CA THR A 131 2.26 -17.29 -16.75
C THR A 131 3.63 -16.88 -16.21
N SER A 132 3.71 -16.61 -14.90
CA SER A 132 4.92 -16.16 -14.23
C SER A 132 5.77 -17.32 -13.73
N PHE A 133 7.08 -17.18 -13.92
CA PHE A 133 8.09 -18.09 -13.40
C PHE A 133 8.59 -17.72 -11.99
N ALA A 134 7.90 -16.82 -11.29
CA ALA A 134 8.23 -16.52 -9.90
C ALA A 134 8.06 -17.77 -9.04
N ALA A 135 9.10 -18.14 -8.29
CA ALA A 135 9.07 -19.33 -7.45
C ALA A 135 7.90 -19.26 -6.46
N GLY A 136 7.07 -20.29 -6.47
CA GLY A 136 5.93 -20.40 -5.56
C GLY A 136 4.64 -19.73 -6.03
N MET A 137 4.53 -19.30 -7.27
CA MET A 137 3.28 -18.75 -7.82
C MET A 137 2.13 -19.75 -7.75
N ASP A 138 2.39 -21.03 -8.02
CA ASP A 138 1.39 -22.08 -7.89
C ASP A 138 0.86 -22.21 -6.46
N MET A 139 1.74 -22.09 -5.47
CA MET A 139 1.36 -22.11 -4.06
C MET A 139 0.55 -20.87 -3.67
N ILE A 140 0.94 -19.70 -4.19
CA ILE A 140 0.21 -18.44 -3.96
C ILE A 140 -1.19 -18.54 -4.57
N LEU A 141 -1.30 -19.01 -5.81
CA LEU A 141 -2.59 -19.19 -6.46
C LEU A 141 -3.46 -20.20 -5.70
N ALA A 142 -2.89 -21.33 -5.27
CA ALA A 142 -3.61 -22.34 -4.49
C ALA A 142 -4.15 -21.77 -3.17
N ASP A 143 -3.33 -21.02 -2.40
CA ASP A 143 -3.73 -20.34 -1.15
C ASP A 143 -4.86 -19.32 -1.37
N VAL A 144 -4.76 -18.53 -2.43
CA VAL A 144 -5.79 -17.54 -2.78
C VAL A 144 -7.09 -18.23 -3.20
N LEU A 145 -7.03 -19.28 -4.03
CA LEU A 145 -8.21 -20.05 -4.44
C LEU A 145 -8.84 -20.84 -3.29
N GLU A 146 -8.06 -21.35 -2.35
CA GLU A 146 -8.55 -21.95 -1.12
C GLU A 146 -9.32 -20.91 -0.31
N SER A 147 -8.75 -19.71 -0.15
CA SER A 147 -9.38 -18.58 0.56
C SER A 147 -10.70 -18.14 -0.10
N ALA A 148 -10.77 -18.14 -1.44
CA ALA A 148 -12.00 -17.81 -2.17
C ALA A 148 -13.14 -18.82 -1.93
N ARG A 149 -12.80 -20.08 -1.66
CA ARG A 149 -13.75 -21.17 -1.44
C ARG A 149 -14.07 -21.43 0.03
N ALA A 150 -13.23 -20.91 0.92
CA ALA A 150 -13.35 -21.16 2.35
C ALA A 150 -14.63 -20.55 2.92
N LYS A 151 -15.32 -21.31 3.77
CA LYS A 151 -16.33 -20.73 4.66
C LYS A 151 -15.60 -19.99 5.77
N HIS A 152 -15.88 -18.70 5.89
CA HIS A 152 -15.28 -17.92 6.97
C HIS A 152 -15.76 -18.43 8.33
N PRO A 153 -14.84 -18.74 9.29
CA PRO A 153 -15.22 -19.16 10.62
C PRO A 153 -16.03 -18.05 11.33
N SER A 154 -16.77 -18.39 12.38
CA SER A 154 -17.42 -17.38 13.20
C SER A 154 -16.40 -16.54 13.96
N ILE A 155 -16.66 -15.23 14.12
CA ILE A 155 -15.87 -14.32 14.96
C ILE A 155 -16.45 -14.19 16.38
N ALA A 156 -17.38 -15.04 16.76
CA ALA A 156 -18.07 -14.94 18.06
C ALA A 156 -17.13 -15.03 19.28
N HIS A 157 -15.95 -15.59 19.13
CA HIS A 157 -14.93 -15.70 20.17
C HIS A 157 -13.84 -14.62 20.08
N HIS A 158 -13.91 -13.70 19.10
CA HIS A 158 -13.05 -12.53 19.10
C HIS A 158 -13.50 -11.56 20.22
N SER A 159 -12.54 -11.09 20.97
CA SER A 159 -12.78 -10.24 22.14
C SER A 159 -12.42 -8.77 21.93
N HIS A 160 -11.56 -8.49 20.95
CA HIS A 160 -11.01 -7.16 20.69
C HIS A 160 -11.10 -6.79 19.20
N ALA A 161 -11.09 -5.49 18.95
CA ALA A 161 -10.95 -4.93 17.62
C ALA A 161 -9.84 -3.86 17.58
N ILE A 162 -9.07 -3.89 16.52
CA ILE A 162 -8.10 -2.86 16.14
C ILE A 162 -8.77 -2.06 15.02
N VAL A 163 -8.93 -0.78 15.19
CA VAL A 163 -9.60 0.09 14.23
C VAL A 163 -8.59 1.05 13.61
N LEU A 164 -8.66 1.18 12.30
CA LEU A 164 -7.71 1.92 11.48
C LEU A 164 -8.45 3.02 10.71
N ALA A 165 -7.86 4.21 10.68
CA ALA A 165 -8.31 5.28 9.80
C ALA A 165 -7.16 5.77 8.92
N ILE A 166 -7.44 5.95 7.64
CA ILE A 166 -6.54 6.56 6.66
C ILE A 166 -7.16 7.89 6.22
N GLU A 167 -6.44 8.99 6.43
CA GLU A 167 -6.92 10.32 6.04
C GLU A 167 -6.82 10.56 4.53
N TYR A 168 -7.73 11.37 4.02
CA TYR A 168 -7.57 12.04 2.73
C TYR A 168 -7.67 13.56 2.93
N PRO A 169 -6.55 14.25 2.82
CA PRO A 169 -6.39 15.59 3.40
C PRO A 169 -7.12 16.71 2.66
N ARG A 170 -7.45 16.51 1.39
CA ARG A 170 -8.13 17.48 0.53
C ARG A 170 -8.87 16.80 -0.60
N ASP A 171 -9.79 17.50 -1.21
CA ASP A 171 -10.36 17.11 -2.49
C ASP A 171 -9.52 17.70 -3.63
N PRO A 172 -9.36 17.00 -4.75
CA PRO A 172 -8.76 17.54 -5.95
C PRO A 172 -9.52 18.75 -6.46
N ARG A 173 -8.80 19.74 -7.00
CA ARG A 173 -9.42 20.94 -7.56
C ARG A 173 -9.90 20.68 -8.98
N ALA A 174 -10.91 21.42 -9.44
CA ALA A 174 -11.46 21.25 -10.77
C ALA A 174 -10.47 21.52 -11.92
N ASP A 175 -9.43 22.32 -11.66
CA ASP A 175 -8.37 22.66 -12.62
C ASP A 175 -7.10 21.79 -12.46
N GLU A 176 -7.15 20.80 -11.58
CA GLU A 176 -6.00 19.95 -11.29
C GLU A 176 -5.75 18.92 -12.40
N PRO A 177 -4.49 18.70 -12.81
CA PRO A 177 -4.17 17.60 -13.73
C PRO A 177 -4.70 16.27 -13.22
N GLY A 178 -5.31 15.49 -14.10
CA GLY A 178 -5.88 14.18 -13.75
C GLY A 178 -7.20 14.21 -12.99
N ILE A 179 -7.86 15.37 -12.87
CA ILE A 179 -9.13 15.51 -12.12
C ILE A 179 -10.20 14.51 -12.58
N ASP A 180 -10.26 14.20 -13.88
CA ASP A 180 -11.20 13.23 -14.43
C ASP A 180 -10.98 11.80 -13.89
N TRP A 181 -9.77 11.52 -13.42
CA TRP A 181 -9.39 10.21 -12.86
C TRP A 181 -9.49 10.15 -11.34
N ILE A 182 -9.17 11.25 -10.65
CA ILE A 182 -8.96 11.26 -9.20
C ILE A 182 -10.05 12.02 -8.42
N GLY A 183 -10.94 12.75 -9.12
CA GLY A 183 -11.87 13.72 -8.50
C GLY A 183 -12.84 13.10 -7.50
N ASP A 184 -13.33 11.89 -7.76
CA ASP A 184 -14.25 11.13 -6.90
C ASP A 184 -13.59 10.00 -6.10
N ALA A 185 -12.27 9.84 -6.21
CA ALA A 185 -11.58 8.65 -5.73
C ALA A 185 -11.03 8.75 -4.28
N GLN A 186 -11.19 9.89 -3.57
CA GLN A 186 -10.55 10.12 -2.27
C GLN A 186 -10.95 9.09 -1.21
N MET A 187 -12.25 8.88 -1.02
CA MET A 187 -12.76 7.93 -0.03
C MET A 187 -12.34 6.50 -0.38
N HIS A 188 -12.47 6.13 -1.66
CA HIS A 188 -12.13 4.77 -2.13
C HIS A 188 -10.65 4.47 -1.94
N ARG A 189 -9.77 5.42 -2.26
CA ARG A 189 -8.34 5.30 -1.99
C ARG A 189 -8.05 5.11 -0.50
N ALA A 190 -8.68 5.93 0.36
CA ALA A 190 -8.47 5.84 1.80
C ALA A 190 -8.97 4.50 2.35
N ALA A 191 -10.14 4.03 1.91
CA ALA A 191 -10.68 2.73 2.29
C ALA A 191 -9.81 1.56 1.80
N LEU A 192 -9.30 1.63 0.56
CA LEU A 192 -8.39 0.60 0.00
C LEU A 192 -7.10 0.49 0.81
N LEU A 193 -6.47 1.61 1.16
CA LEU A 193 -5.25 1.63 1.98
C LEU A 193 -5.52 1.18 3.42
N ALA A 194 -6.69 1.49 3.97
CA ALA A 194 -7.11 0.99 5.28
C ALA A 194 -7.29 -0.54 5.25
N SER A 195 -7.93 -1.07 4.19
CA SER A 195 -8.08 -2.52 3.97
C SER A 195 -6.72 -3.22 3.88
N GLN A 196 -5.78 -2.68 3.09
CA GLN A 196 -4.41 -3.20 3.04
C GLN A 196 -3.79 -3.29 4.43
N THR A 197 -3.87 -2.21 5.21
CA THR A 197 -3.28 -2.16 6.56
C THR A 197 -3.96 -3.16 7.50
N ALA A 198 -5.28 -3.33 7.41
CA ALA A 198 -6.01 -4.32 8.19
C ALA A 198 -5.58 -5.76 7.84
N VAL A 199 -5.41 -6.07 6.55
CA VAL A 199 -4.90 -7.37 6.10
C VAL A 199 -3.50 -7.64 6.64
N LEU A 200 -2.61 -6.64 6.64
CA LEU A 200 -1.26 -6.79 7.20
C LEU A 200 -1.28 -7.08 8.70
N LEU A 201 -2.05 -6.32 9.47
CA LEU A 201 -2.16 -6.52 10.92
C LEU A 201 -2.84 -7.85 11.26
N SER A 202 -3.86 -8.27 10.49
CA SER A 202 -4.46 -9.59 10.71
C SER A 202 -3.47 -10.72 10.40
N ASN A 203 -2.69 -10.60 9.32
CA ASN A 203 -1.61 -11.55 9.03
C ASN A 203 -0.54 -11.56 10.12
N TYR A 204 -0.15 -10.38 10.62
CA TYR A 204 0.81 -10.27 11.73
C TYR A 204 0.35 -11.04 12.97
N LEU A 205 -0.91 -10.87 13.38
CA LEU A 205 -1.49 -11.57 14.53
C LEU A 205 -1.57 -13.09 14.28
N ARG A 206 -1.95 -13.51 13.07
CA ARG A 206 -2.00 -14.94 12.73
C ARG A 206 -0.63 -15.59 12.72
N LEU A 207 0.42 -14.88 12.27
CA LEU A 207 1.81 -15.34 12.39
C LEU A 207 2.27 -15.49 13.84
N LEU A 208 1.70 -14.71 14.77
CA LEU A 208 1.91 -14.84 16.21
C LEU A 208 1.02 -15.92 16.87
N GLY A 209 0.22 -16.65 16.09
CA GLY A 209 -0.63 -17.73 16.60
C GLY A 209 -1.97 -17.27 17.21
N PHE A 210 -2.44 -16.06 16.89
CA PHE A 210 -3.74 -15.55 17.33
C PHE A 210 -4.72 -15.49 16.15
N GLU A 211 -5.98 -15.76 16.45
CA GLU A 211 -7.05 -15.58 15.47
C GLU A 211 -7.24 -14.09 15.18
N ALA A 212 -7.35 -13.76 13.90
CA ALA A 212 -7.56 -12.40 13.46
C ALA A 212 -8.17 -12.36 12.08
N ARG A 213 -9.17 -11.48 11.89
CA ARG A 213 -9.83 -11.23 10.61
C ARG A 213 -9.83 -9.75 10.29
N ALA A 214 -9.46 -9.41 9.06
CA ALA A 214 -9.58 -8.05 8.55
C ALA A 214 -11.02 -7.77 8.08
N HIS A 215 -11.47 -6.54 8.27
CA HIS A 215 -12.76 -6.01 7.85
C HIS A 215 -12.53 -4.71 7.09
N SER A 216 -13.10 -4.63 5.90
CA SER A 216 -13.04 -3.46 5.03
C SER A 216 -14.40 -2.77 4.92
N ALA A 217 -14.42 -1.62 4.27
CA ALA A 217 -15.68 -0.92 3.97
C ALA A 217 -16.55 -1.68 2.94
N SER A 218 -15.97 -2.61 2.16
CA SER A 218 -16.68 -3.43 1.16
C SER A 218 -17.00 -4.85 1.64
N CYS A 219 -16.30 -5.35 2.68
CA CYS A 219 -16.48 -6.70 3.20
C CYS A 219 -16.24 -6.75 4.72
N SER A 220 -17.30 -6.93 5.50
CA SER A 220 -17.21 -6.83 6.96
C SER A 220 -18.25 -7.66 7.69
N ASP A 221 -17.86 -8.25 8.81
CA ASP A 221 -18.78 -8.87 9.78
C ASP A 221 -19.14 -7.88 10.92
N VAL A 222 -18.52 -6.68 10.91
CA VAL A 222 -18.65 -5.66 11.96
C VAL A 222 -18.97 -4.29 11.36
N ASP A 223 -19.64 -3.45 12.15
CA ASP A 223 -19.94 -2.07 11.81
C ASP A 223 -18.73 -1.19 12.13
N LEU A 224 -17.99 -0.78 11.08
CA LEU A 224 -16.75 0.00 11.21
C LEU A 224 -16.96 1.36 11.88
N PRO A 225 -17.99 2.17 11.55
CA PRO A 225 -18.32 3.40 12.26
C PRO A 225 -18.54 3.20 13.77
N ARG A 226 -19.28 2.17 14.17
CA ARG A 226 -19.51 1.87 15.60
C ARG A 226 -18.22 1.47 16.30
N LEU A 227 -17.37 0.69 15.64
CA LEU A 227 -16.04 0.36 16.15
C LEU A 227 -15.15 1.59 16.24
N ALA A 228 -15.20 2.50 15.26
CA ALA A 228 -14.41 3.74 15.29
C ALA A 228 -14.79 4.63 16.48
N VAL A 229 -16.07 4.72 16.83
CA VAL A 229 -16.54 5.40 18.04
C VAL A 229 -16.03 4.69 19.29
N THR A 230 -16.17 3.36 19.35
CA THR A 230 -15.76 2.56 20.52
C THR A 230 -14.25 2.67 20.78
N ALA A 231 -13.45 2.63 19.73
CA ALA A 231 -11.98 2.75 19.79
C ALA A 231 -11.51 4.22 19.92
N GLY A 232 -12.44 5.17 19.99
CA GLY A 232 -12.12 6.59 20.13
C GLY A 232 -11.41 7.19 18.92
N LEU A 233 -11.77 6.77 17.72
CA LEU A 233 -11.30 7.35 16.46
C LEU A 233 -12.30 8.32 15.84
N SER A 234 -13.56 8.27 16.25
CA SER A 234 -14.58 9.23 15.82
C SER A 234 -15.58 9.52 16.93
N LEU A 235 -16.29 10.62 16.78
CA LEU A 235 -17.51 10.94 17.51
C LEU A 235 -18.70 10.18 16.88
N PRO A 236 -19.84 10.07 17.55
CA PRO A 236 -21.03 9.39 17.02
C PRO A 236 -21.56 9.95 15.70
N ASP A 237 -21.26 11.22 15.40
CA ASP A 237 -21.59 11.88 14.13
C ASP A 237 -20.61 11.55 12.99
N GLY A 238 -19.66 10.65 13.21
CA GLY A 238 -18.66 10.26 12.24
C GLY A 238 -17.51 11.26 12.07
N THR A 239 -17.39 12.26 12.95
CA THR A 239 -16.28 13.23 12.87
C THR A 239 -15.14 12.90 13.82
N HIS A 240 -13.92 13.22 13.41
CA HIS A 240 -12.73 13.18 14.25
C HIS A 240 -12.18 14.61 14.46
N PRO A 241 -11.72 14.99 15.67
CA PRO A 241 -11.29 16.37 15.97
C PRO A 241 -10.21 16.94 15.04
N TYR A 242 -9.39 16.09 14.42
CA TYR A 242 -8.33 16.53 13.51
C TYR A 242 -8.63 16.25 12.04
N LEU A 243 -9.40 15.20 11.72
CA LEU A 243 -9.63 14.77 10.34
C LEU A 243 -11.01 15.18 9.82
N GLY A 244 -11.90 15.66 10.70
CA GLY A 244 -13.30 15.81 10.33
C GLY A 244 -13.90 14.46 9.92
N SER A 245 -14.62 14.41 8.81
CA SER A 245 -15.15 13.18 8.21
C SER A 245 -14.28 12.62 7.07
N ARG A 246 -13.04 13.11 6.93
CA ARG A 246 -12.17 12.85 5.77
C ARG A 246 -11.21 11.71 6.04
N TYR A 247 -11.73 10.49 6.15
CA TYR A 247 -10.95 9.27 6.34
C TYR A 247 -11.71 8.04 5.86
N GLY A 248 -10.97 7.01 5.45
CA GLY A 248 -11.48 5.66 5.23
C GLY A 248 -11.19 4.78 6.43
N LEU A 249 -12.09 3.84 6.73
CA LEU A 249 -12.01 2.93 7.86
C LEU A 249 -11.76 1.50 7.43
N ALA A 250 -11.04 0.77 8.27
CA ALA A 250 -10.97 -0.69 8.30
C ALA A 250 -10.76 -1.15 9.75
N ALA A 251 -10.98 -2.44 10.02
CA ALA A 251 -10.73 -3.00 11.33
C ALA A 251 -10.14 -4.41 11.25
N VAL A 252 -9.55 -4.85 12.35
CA VAL A 252 -9.18 -6.26 12.59
C VAL A 252 -9.85 -6.71 13.86
N THR A 253 -10.67 -7.77 13.81
CA THR A 253 -11.16 -8.45 15.02
C THR A 253 -10.24 -9.61 15.38
N THR A 254 -10.07 -9.88 16.69
CA THR A 254 -9.09 -10.86 17.17
C THR A 254 -9.41 -11.36 18.58
N ASN A 255 -8.90 -12.54 18.93
CA ASN A 255 -8.83 -13.03 20.29
C ASN A 255 -7.55 -12.59 21.04
N PHE A 256 -6.72 -11.73 20.43
CA PHE A 256 -5.54 -11.15 21.07
C PHE A 256 -5.95 -10.03 22.02
N GLU A 257 -5.85 -10.32 23.33
CA GLU A 257 -6.23 -9.37 24.38
C GLU A 257 -5.27 -8.18 24.44
N MET A 258 -5.83 -6.97 24.46
CA MET A 258 -5.10 -5.69 24.51
C MET A 258 -5.82 -4.71 25.42
N ALA A 259 -5.09 -3.71 25.95
CA ALA A 259 -5.74 -2.60 26.64
C ALA A 259 -6.59 -1.78 25.67
N ALA A 260 -7.85 -1.64 25.98
CA ALA A 260 -8.80 -0.89 25.16
C ALA A 260 -8.63 0.62 25.36
N ASP A 261 -8.81 1.36 24.27
CA ASP A 261 -9.04 2.80 24.31
C ASP A 261 -10.49 3.11 24.70
N TRP A 262 -10.71 4.33 25.17
CA TRP A 262 -12.04 4.83 25.48
C TRP A 262 -12.56 5.73 24.34
N PRO A 263 -13.88 5.84 24.19
CA PRO A 263 -14.49 6.77 23.25
C PRO A 263 -13.98 8.20 23.40
N LEU A 264 -14.06 8.99 22.34
CA LEU A 264 -13.74 10.41 22.40
C LEU A 264 -14.82 11.15 23.20
N ALA A 265 -14.37 12.04 24.10
CA ALA A 265 -15.30 12.97 24.74
C ALA A 265 -15.84 13.96 23.70
N THR A 266 -17.14 14.24 23.78
CA THR A 266 -17.82 15.19 22.89
C THR A 266 -17.20 16.59 22.98
N GLN A 267 -16.77 16.99 24.17
CA GLN A 267 -16.07 18.26 24.38
C GLN A 267 -14.56 18.02 24.43
N GLN A 268 -13.87 18.38 23.38
CA GLN A 268 -12.42 18.35 23.35
C GLN A 268 -11.84 19.65 23.92
N LYS A 269 -10.97 19.53 24.93
CA LYS A 269 -10.19 20.68 25.39
C LYS A 269 -9.28 21.13 24.24
N LYS A 270 -9.33 22.41 23.86
CA LYS A 270 -8.39 22.95 22.87
C LYS A 270 -6.96 22.63 23.33
N SER A 271 -6.29 21.77 22.58
CA SER A 271 -4.90 21.41 22.88
C SER A 271 -4.04 22.65 22.72
N ARG A 272 -3.27 23.02 23.75
CA ARG A 272 -2.21 24.05 23.64
C ARG A 272 -1.04 23.63 22.75
N SER A 273 -1.11 22.44 22.15
CA SER A 273 -0.07 21.88 21.29
C SER A 273 0.12 22.65 19.97
N HIS A 274 -0.80 23.53 19.61
CA HIS A 274 -0.77 24.34 18.39
C HIS A 274 -0.40 25.79 18.70
N GLY A 275 0.70 26.00 19.42
CA GLY A 275 1.26 27.33 19.68
C GLY A 275 1.86 27.99 18.45
N LEU A 276 2.37 29.22 18.62
CA LEU A 276 2.97 30.02 17.55
C LEU A 276 4.09 29.25 16.82
N ALA A 277 4.93 28.52 17.54
CA ALA A 277 6.01 27.72 16.97
C ALA A 277 5.48 26.66 15.99
N TRP A 278 4.36 25.99 16.32
CA TRP A 278 3.70 25.05 15.42
C TRP A 278 3.12 25.75 14.18
N GLN A 279 2.48 26.90 14.35
CA GLN A 279 1.94 27.72 13.25
C GLN A 279 3.03 28.15 12.27
N LEU A 280 4.23 28.42 12.77
CA LEU A 280 5.40 28.79 11.98
C LEU A 280 6.18 27.57 11.44
N GLY A 281 5.80 26.36 11.79
CA GLY A 281 6.51 25.15 11.38
C GLY A 281 7.81 24.89 12.15
N ILE A 282 8.03 25.57 13.27
CA ILE A 282 9.22 25.44 14.08
C ILE A 282 8.98 24.41 15.19
N GLY A 283 9.91 23.47 15.34
CA GLY A 283 9.87 22.47 16.42
C GLY A 283 8.74 21.42 16.30
N SER A 284 8.12 21.28 15.12
CA SER A 284 7.07 20.29 14.86
C SER A 284 7.15 19.76 13.45
N LEU A 285 7.02 18.44 13.31
CA LEU A 285 6.95 17.76 12.02
C LEU A 285 5.66 18.09 11.25
N LYS A 286 4.62 18.56 11.94
CA LYS A 286 3.33 19.00 11.37
C LYS A 286 3.03 20.47 11.57
N GLY A 287 4.03 21.31 11.77
CA GLY A 287 3.82 22.74 11.73
C GLY A 287 3.12 23.17 10.44
N LYS A 288 2.36 24.27 10.47
CA LYS A 288 1.58 24.75 9.32
C LYS A 288 2.40 24.82 8.02
N ALA A 289 3.69 25.16 8.11
CA ALA A 289 4.63 25.18 6.98
C ALA A 289 4.97 23.78 6.44
N ASN A 290 4.83 22.74 7.26
CA ASN A 290 5.10 21.36 6.90
C ASN A 290 3.82 20.56 6.65
N GLN A 291 2.65 21.18 6.82
CA GLN A 291 1.39 20.57 6.44
C GLN A 291 1.36 20.45 4.94
N GLN A 292 1.39 19.26 4.53
CA GLN A 292 1.17 18.71 3.20
C GLN A 292 1.64 19.60 2.04
N PRO A 293 2.68 19.18 1.37
CA PRO A 293 3.17 19.85 0.16
C PRO A 293 2.06 20.10 -0.87
N TYR A 294 0.96 19.32 -0.80
CA TYR A 294 -0.16 19.37 -1.75
C TYR A 294 -1.24 20.42 -1.40
N ALA A 295 -1.41 20.76 -0.13
CA ALA A 295 -2.51 21.65 0.28
C ALA A 295 -2.33 23.11 -0.20
N ASN A 296 -1.09 23.56 -0.39
CA ASN A 296 -0.74 24.94 -0.75
C ASN A 296 -0.06 25.05 -2.12
N ARG A 297 -0.11 23.99 -2.96
CA ARG A 297 0.54 24.04 -4.26
C ARG A 297 -0.31 24.75 -5.29
N ASP A 298 0.34 25.56 -6.06
CA ASP A 298 -0.18 25.97 -7.36
C ASP A 298 0.12 24.87 -8.38
N PHE A 299 -0.92 24.13 -8.75
CA PHE A 299 -0.81 23.08 -9.76
C PHE A 299 -0.51 23.61 -11.16
N LYS A 300 -0.57 24.93 -11.39
CA LYS A 300 -0.16 25.56 -12.63
C LYS A 300 1.35 25.59 -12.80
N ASP A 301 2.07 25.66 -11.68
CA ASP A 301 3.53 25.69 -11.66
C ASP A 301 4.17 24.29 -11.49
N GLY A 302 3.39 23.24 -11.66
CA GLY A 302 3.82 21.85 -11.45
C GLY A 302 3.28 21.27 -10.14
N ALA A 303 2.56 20.18 -10.27
CA ALA A 303 1.80 19.60 -9.14
C ALA A 303 2.70 18.99 -8.07
N TYR A 304 3.95 18.64 -8.38
CA TYR A 304 4.74 17.75 -7.53
C TYR A 304 6.22 18.15 -7.52
N PRO A 305 6.96 17.96 -6.39
CA PRO A 305 8.34 18.42 -6.25
C PRO A 305 9.27 17.95 -7.36
N PHE A 306 9.08 16.72 -7.81
CA PHE A 306 9.89 16.13 -8.86
C PHE A 306 9.62 16.72 -10.25
N GLU A 307 8.48 17.36 -10.45
CA GLU A 307 8.16 17.99 -11.74
C GLU A 307 8.86 19.35 -11.93
N SER A 308 9.37 19.93 -10.85
CA SER A 308 10.15 21.18 -10.90
C SER A 308 11.64 20.96 -11.15
N ILE A 309 12.10 19.70 -11.25
CA ILE A 309 13.52 19.39 -11.55
C ILE A 309 13.80 19.67 -13.02
N THR A 310 14.93 20.30 -13.29
CA THR A 310 15.48 20.40 -14.65
C THR A 310 16.00 19.04 -15.08
N ARG A 311 15.42 18.46 -16.13
CA ARG A 311 15.85 17.22 -16.74
C ARG A 311 16.74 17.47 -17.95
N GLN A 312 17.74 16.64 -18.12
CA GLN A 312 18.55 16.60 -19.34
C GLN A 312 17.79 15.79 -20.41
N ALA A 313 18.03 16.13 -21.70
CA ALA A 313 17.45 15.38 -22.81
C ALA A 313 17.96 13.93 -22.85
N GLU A 314 19.19 13.73 -22.41
CA GLU A 314 19.83 12.42 -22.30
C GLU A 314 20.38 12.22 -20.88
N PRO A 315 20.45 10.98 -20.38
CA PRO A 315 21.09 10.68 -19.10
C PRO A 315 22.56 11.14 -19.12
N THR A 316 23.07 11.58 -17.94
CA THR A 316 24.50 11.90 -17.80
C THR A 316 25.38 10.65 -17.86
N THR A 317 24.83 9.49 -17.53
CA THR A 317 25.47 8.19 -17.77
C THR A 317 25.38 7.86 -19.26
N PHE A 318 26.54 7.69 -19.90
CA PHE A 318 26.59 7.28 -21.29
C PHE A 318 25.96 5.90 -21.48
N ILE A 319 25.05 5.79 -22.44
CA ILE A 319 24.39 4.54 -22.84
C ILE A 319 24.66 4.32 -24.33
N ASP A 320 25.38 3.26 -24.65
CA ASP A 320 25.57 2.82 -26.03
C ASP A 320 24.41 1.89 -26.43
N HIS A 321 23.30 2.49 -26.86
CA HIS A 321 22.04 1.77 -27.12
C HIS A 321 22.19 0.60 -28.09
N ASP A 322 23.12 0.71 -29.05
CA ASP A 322 23.34 -0.33 -30.07
C ASP A 322 24.16 -1.52 -29.55
N ARG A 323 24.87 -1.34 -28.45
CA ARG A 323 25.81 -2.33 -27.90
C ARG A 323 25.39 -2.91 -26.53
N VAL A 324 24.34 -2.40 -25.91
CA VAL A 324 23.83 -2.98 -24.65
C VAL A 324 23.20 -4.34 -24.95
N PRO A 325 23.77 -5.45 -24.46
CA PRO A 325 23.21 -6.76 -24.71
C PRO A 325 21.99 -7.04 -23.84
N ARG A 326 21.03 -7.77 -24.37
CA ARG A 326 20.00 -8.42 -23.57
C ARG A 326 20.58 -9.70 -22.98
N PHE A 327 20.39 -9.94 -21.69
CA PHE A 327 20.83 -11.18 -21.05
C PHE A 327 19.63 -11.95 -20.44
N PRO A 328 19.75 -13.27 -20.24
CA PRO A 328 18.65 -14.06 -19.72
C PRO A 328 18.41 -13.78 -18.23
N LYS A 329 17.15 -13.77 -17.79
CA LYS A 329 16.76 -13.61 -16.39
C LYS A 329 17.41 -14.69 -15.48
N ARG A 330 17.72 -15.85 -16.06
CA ARG A 330 18.45 -16.93 -15.38
C ARG A 330 19.84 -16.50 -14.87
N ALA A 331 20.43 -15.45 -15.45
CA ALA A 331 21.70 -14.87 -15.02
C ALA A 331 21.56 -13.84 -13.88
N ASP A 332 20.33 -13.44 -13.54
CA ASP A 332 20.03 -12.56 -12.41
C ASP A 332 20.41 -13.21 -11.07
N PHE A 333 20.84 -12.39 -10.11
CA PHE A 333 21.29 -12.87 -8.80
C PHE A 333 20.24 -13.72 -8.08
N PHE A 334 18.97 -13.30 -8.09
CA PHE A 334 17.89 -14.03 -7.41
C PHE A 334 17.58 -15.36 -8.11
N ALA A 335 17.57 -15.38 -9.45
CA ALA A 335 17.42 -16.62 -10.18
C ALA A 335 18.59 -17.57 -9.92
N ARG A 336 19.83 -17.10 -9.96
CA ARG A 336 21.03 -17.89 -9.64
C ARG A 336 20.97 -18.47 -8.23
N SER A 337 20.48 -17.69 -7.25
CA SER A 337 20.29 -18.15 -5.88
C SER A 337 19.30 -19.32 -5.81
N LEU A 338 18.14 -19.18 -6.44
CA LEU A 338 17.08 -20.19 -6.46
C LEU A 338 17.50 -21.49 -7.17
N PHE A 339 18.29 -21.37 -8.24
CA PHE A 339 18.77 -22.51 -9.02
C PHE A 339 20.03 -23.17 -8.46
N GLY A 340 20.61 -22.63 -7.37
CA GLY A 340 21.73 -23.23 -6.65
C GLY A 340 23.11 -22.88 -7.18
N ASP A 341 23.24 -21.94 -8.11
CA ASP A 341 24.53 -21.50 -8.68
C ASP A 341 25.46 -20.87 -7.63
N LEU A 342 24.90 -20.39 -6.52
CA LEU A 342 25.62 -19.77 -5.41
C LEU A 342 25.83 -20.70 -4.22
N GLY A 343 25.59 -22.00 -4.41
CA GLY A 343 25.74 -23.04 -3.39
C GLY A 343 24.45 -23.41 -2.68
N SER A 344 24.43 -24.60 -2.04
CA SER A 344 23.25 -25.19 -1.42
C SER A 344 22.69 -24.34 -0.27
N THR A 345 23.54 -23.77 0.57
CA THR A 345 23.09 -22.91 1.69
C THR A 345 22.31 -21.69 1.19
N VAL A 346 22.81 -21.02 0.14
CA VAL A 346 22.12 -19.86 -0.44
C VAL A 346 20.81 -20.29 -1.10
N GLN A 347 20.82 -21.44 -1.78
CA GLN A 347 19.62 -22.00 -2.40
C GLN A 347 18.53 -22.32 -1.37
N ASP A 348 18.89 -22.97 -0.26
CA ASP A 348 17.95 -23.30 0.82
C ASP A 348 17.37 -22.03 1.46
N GLN A 349 18.20 -21.02 1.70
CA GLN A 349 17.75 -19.74 2.22
C GLN A 349 16.78 -19.02 1.24
N ALA A 350 17.08 -19.06 -0.06
CA ALA A 350 16.23 -18.46 -1.09
C ALA A 350 14.88 -19.19 -1.21
N LYS A 351 14.88 -20.52 -1.25
CA LYS A 351 13.65 -21.35 -1.33
C LYS A 351 12.76 -21.17 -0.11
N ASN A 352 13.35 -21.05 1.07
CA ASN A 352 12.62 -20.87 2.33
C ASN A 352 12.28 -19.42 2.64
N ALA A 353 12.58 -18.48 1.74
CA ALA A 353 12.40 -17.05 1.95
C ALA A 353 12.97 -16.55 3.30
N HIS A 354 14.11 -17.11 3.71
CA HIS A 354 14.73 -16.87 5.03
C HIS A 354 14.86 -15.38 5.36
N TYR A 355 15.26 -14.58 4.37
CA TYR A 355 15.37 -13.12 4.54
C TYR A 355 14.05 -12.48 4.97
N VAL A 356 12.92 -12.83 4.32
CA VAL A 356 11.60 -12.28 4.62
C VAL A 356 11.05 -12.79 5.95
N MET A 357 11.39 -14.02 6.31
CA MET A 357 10.88 -14.70 7.51
C MET A 357 11.65 -14.36 8.79
N LYS A 358 12.63 -13.45 8.75
CA LYS A 358 13.41 -13.02 9.94
C LYS A 358 12.55 -12.42 11.06
N SER A 359 11.42 -11.81 10.72
CA SER A 359 10.49 -11.30 11.73
C SER A 359 9.04 -11.33 11.25
N PRO A 360 8.05 -11.46 12.15
CA PRO A 360 6.63 -11.43 11.80
C PRO A 360 6.21 -10.13 11.10
N ILE A 361 6.81 -8.98 11.45
CA ILE A 361 6.50 -7.69 10.83
C ILE A 361 6.97 -7.60 9.37
N GLY A 362 8.06 -8.28 9.02
CA GLY A 362 8.50 -8.44 7.62
C GLY A 362 7.65 -9.47 6.89
N ALA A 363 7.37 -10.59 7.54
CA ALA A 363 6.67 -11.73 6.96
C ALA A 363 5.16 -11.45 6.70
N CYS A 364 4.53 -10.59 7.50
CA CYS A 364 3.08 -10.33 7.40
C CYS A 364 2.66 -9.76 6.04
N ALA A 365 3.55 -9.08 5.33
CA ALA A 365 3.28 -8.55 3.99
C ALA A 365 3.34 -9.62 2.88
N ARG A 366 3.97 -10.78 3.13
CA ARG A 366 4.26 -11.79 2.10
C ARG A 366 3.00 -12.28 1.40
N ARG A 367 1.96 -12.63 2.16
CA ARG A 367 0.73 -13.17 1.61
C ARG A 367 -0.03 -12.15 0.76
N ALA A 368 -0.19 -10.94 1.27
CA ALA A 368 -0.82 -9.85 0.53
C ALA A 368 -0.04 -9.48 -0.74
N LEU A 369 1.29 -9.39 -0.65
CA LEU A 369 2.15 -9.14 -1.80
C LEU A 369 2.03 -10.25 -2.84
N GLY A 370 2.05 -11.52 -2.42
CA GLY A 370 1.85 -12.68 -3.29
C GLY A 370 0.50 -12.62 -4.02
N ALA A 371 -0.57 -12.31 -3.30
CA ALA A 371 -1.90 -12.18 -3.89
C ALA A 371 -1.95 -11.08 -4.97
N LEU A 372 -1.30 -9.93 -4.74
CA LEU A 372 -1.22 -8.86 -5.74
C LEU A 372 -0.42 -9.25 -7.00
N LEU A 373 0.53 -10.19 -6.91
CA LEU A 373 1.25 -10.70 -8.08
C LEU A 373 0.32 -11.34 -9.10
N LEU A 374 -0.76 -11.97 -8.66
CA LEU A 374 -1.75 -12.58 -9.55
C LEU A 374 -2.49 -11.55 -10.41
N LEU A 375 -2.45 -10.26 -10.05
CA LEU A 375 -3.07 -9.15 -10.77
C LEU A 375 -2.09 -8.35 -11.65
N GLN A 376 -0.82 -8.77 -11.72
CA GLN A 376 0.22 -8.03 -12.45
C GLN A 376 0.04 -8.08 -13.96
N PHE A 377 -0.52 -9.18 -14.47
CA PHE A 377 -0.78 -9.38 -15.89
C PHE A 377 -2.17 -8.89 -16.27
N GLY A 378 -2.34 -8.50 -17.51
CA GLY A 378 -3.64 -8.23 -18.08
C GLY A 378 -3.55 -7.52 -19.42
N GLU A 379 -4.48 -7.90 -20.29
CA GLU A 379 -4.68 -7.31 -21.61
C GLU A 379 -5.58 -6.09 -21.54
N ALA A 380 -5.65 -5.35 -22.65
CA ALA A 380 -6.58 -4.26 -22.83
C ALA A 380 -8.02 -4.68 -22.57
N ARG A 381 -8.79 -3.84 -21.88
CA ARG A 381 -10.22 -4.08 -21.59
C ARG A 381 -11.09 -3.23 -22.51
N GLY A 382 -11.27 -3.70 -23.74
CA GLY A 382 -12.07 -3.03 -24.75
C GLY A 382 -11.27 -2.13 -25.68
N ASP A 383 -11.99 -1.24 -26.39
CA ASP A 383 -11.39 -0.35 -27.37
C ASP A 383 -10.60 0.79 -26.73
N VAL A 384 -9.63 1.32 -27.49
CA VAL A 384 -8.85 2.47 -27.06
C VAL A 384 -9.77 3.69 -26.83
N SER A 385 -9.72 4.25 -25.64
CA SER A 385 -10.50 5.42 -25.29
C SER A 385 -10.09 6.64 -26.15
N PRO A 386 -11.04 7.33 -26.81
CA PRO A 386 -10.73 8.52 -27.60
C PRO A 386 -10.14 9.66 -26.74
N ARG A 387 -10.30 9.61 -25.41
CA ARG A 387 -9.75 10.61 -24.48
C ARG A 387 -8.24 10.50 -24.32
N THR A 388 -7.63 9.42 -24.82
CA THR A 388 -6.18 9.20 -24.79
C THR A 388 -5.45 9.69 -26.04
N ALA A 389 -6.08 10.47 -26.90
CA ALA A 389 -5.48 11.00 -28.10
C ALA A 389 -4.33 12.01 -27.86
N ASP A 390 -4.33 12.69 -26.70
CA ASP A 390 -3.28 13.64 -26.34
C ASP A 390 -2.24 12.99 -25.41
N PRO A 391 -1.01 12.72 -25.87
CA PRO A 391 0.04 12.07 -25.07
C PRO A 391 0.49 12.93 -23.88
N VAL A 392 0.45 14.27 -23.97
CA VAL A 392 0.85 15.16 -22.86
C VAL A 392 -0.20 15.07 -21.75
N ARG A 393 -1.47 15.10 -22.09
CA ARG A 393 -2.57 14.90 -21.14
C ARG A 393 -2.48 13.52 -20.48
N ASN A 394 -2.20 12.47 -21.25
CA ASN A 394 -2.02 11.11 -20.72
C ASN A 394 -0.89 11.05 -19.69
N ALA A 395 0.27 11.65 -20.02
CA ALA A 395 1.42 11.71 -19.12
C ALA A 395 1.06 12.44 -17.81
N ASN A 396 0.36 13.57 -17.90
CA ASN A 396 -0.08 14.34 -16.74
C ASN A 396 -1.10 13.55 -15.88
N ASN A 397 -2.05 12.86 -16.51
CA ASN A 397 -3.03 12.03 -15.81
C ASN A 397 -2.36 10.86 -15.08
N LEU A 398 -1.44 10.16 -15.74
CA LEU A 398 -0.66 9.05 -15.14
C LEU A 398 0.17 9.53 -13.94
N LYS A 399 0.84 10.66 -14.06
CA LYS A 399 1.60 11.26 -12.96
C LYS A 399 0.69 11.68 -11.81
N ALA A 400 -0.41 12.38 -12.10
CA ALA A 400 -1.37 12.82 -11.11
C ALA A 400 -1.96 11.62 -10.34
N ALA A 401 -2.41 10.58 -11.03
CA ALA A 401 -2.93 9.36 -10.43
C ALA A 401 -1.88 8.65 -9.57
N SER A 402 -0.63 8.53 -10.05
CA SER A 402 0.46 7.91 -9.29
C SER A 402 0.73 8.65 -7.98
N TYR A 403 0.86 9.97 -8.03
CA TYR A 403 1.05 10.79 -6.83
C TYR A 403 -0.16 10.79 -5.91
N PHE A 404 -1.37 10.78 -6.48
CA PHE A 404 -2.59 10.67 -5.72
C PHE A 404 -2.65 9.36 -4.93
N LEU A 405 -2.26 8.24 -5.53
CA LEU A 405 -2.18 6.94 -4.85
C LEU A 405 -1.12 6.91 -3.75
N GLY A 406 -0.11 7.76 -3.81
CA GLY A 406 0.92 7.89 -2.78
C GLY A 406 2.31 7.44 -3.21
N VAL A 407 2.56 7.33 -4.51
CA VAL A 407 3.91 7.16 -5.07
C VAL A 407 4.76 8.38 -4.73
N ASP A 408 6.02 8.17 -4.37
CA ASP A 408 6.90 9.26 -3.96
C ASP A 408 7.53 10.00 -5.16
N ALA A 409 7.79 9.29 -6.25
CA ALA A 409 8.17 9.90 -7.53
C ALA A 409 7.74 9.02 -8.71
N VAL A 410 7.40 9.64 -9.84
CA VAL A 410 7.03 8.96 -11.07
C VAL A 410 7.75 9.55 -12.27
N GLY A 411 8.25 8.69 -13.14
CA GLY A 411 8.89 9.06 -14.41
C GLY A 411 8.39 8.20 -15.55
N LEU A 412 8.28 8.81 -16.72
CA LEU A 412 7.81 8.14 -17.93
C LEU A 412 8.96 8.13 -18.96
N CYS A 413 9.16 7.01 -19.65
CA CYS A 413 10.16 6.92 -20.71
C CYS A 413 9.74 5.89 -21.78
N ALA A 414 10.41 5.92 -22.90
CA ALA A 414 10.41 4.79 -23.83
C ALA A 414 11.11 3.59 -23.16
N ALA A 415 10.66 2.40 -23.49
CA ALA A 415 11.25 1.13 -23.06
C ALA A 415 11.99 0.49 -24.26
N PRO A 416 13.30 0.77 -24.48
CA PRO A 416 14.05 0.14 -25.53
C PRO A 416 14.18 -1.36 -25.30
N GLU A 417 14.35 -2.15 -26.36
CA GLU A 417 14.37 -3.61 -26.27
C GLU A 417 15.40 -4.17 -25.28
N TRP A 418 16.54 -3.49 -25.14
CA TRP A 418 17.62 -3.94 -24.27
C TRP A 418 17.31 -3.82 -22.77
N VAL A 419 16.22 -3.12 -22.35
CA VAL A 419 15.79 -3.14 -20.94
C VAL A 419 15.07 -4.44 -20.59
N TYR A 420 14.62 -5.22 -21.57
CA TYR A 420 14.00 -6.53 -21.34
C TYR A 420 15.05 -7.63 -21.20
N TYR A 421 14.82 -8.59 -20.31
CA TYR A 421 15.57 -9.84 -20.34
C TYR A 421 15.36 -10.54 -21.68
N SER A 422 16.39 -11.24 -22.18
CA SER A 422 16.30 -11.99 -23.44
C SER A 422 15.45 -13.26 -23.31
N HIS A 423 15.48 -13.88 -22.14
CA HIS A 423 14.75 -15.09 -21.79
C HIS A 423 14.24 -14.99 -20.35
N ASP A 424 13.13 -15.64 -20.06
CA ASP A 424 12.65 -15.82 -18.70
C ASP A 424 13.58 -16.76 -17.88
N ALA A 425 13.26 -16.98 -16.60
CA ALA A 425 14.05 -17.88 -15.76
C ALA A 425 13.94 -19.36 -16.17
N GLY A 426 12.91 -19.73 -16.93
CA GLY A 426 12.70 -21.05 -17.52
C GLY A 426 13.42 -21.28 -18.84
N GLY A 427 14.00 -20.24 -19.42
CA GLY A 427 14.73 -20.30 -20.70
C GLY A 427 13.85 -20.02 -21.92
N ASN A 428 12.60 -19.59 -21.77
CA ASN A 428 11.76 -19.17 -22.88
C ASN A 428 12.14 -17.77 -23.35
N ALA A 429 12.18 -17.55 -24.66
CA ALA A 429 12.48 -16.24 -25.22
C ALA A 429 11.41 -15.20 -24.82
N LEU A 430 11.86 -14.05 -24.35
CA LEU A 430 11.00 -12.93 -24.00
C LEU A 430 11.05 -11.86 -25.09
N PRO A 431 9.95 -11.54 -25.77
CA PRO A 431 9.87 -10.38 -26.64
C PRO A 431 9.80 -9.09 -25.81
N ALA A 432 10.25 -7.98 -26.39
CA ALA A 432 9.95 -6.65 -25.86
C ALA A 432 8.53 -6.27 -26.33
N TYR A 433 7.54 -6.42 -25.44
CA TYR A 433 6.13 -6.31 -25.83
C TYR A 433 5.51 -4.93 -25.57
N HIS A 434 6.08 -4.09 -24.69
CA HIS A 434 5.66 -2.72 -24.46
C HIS A 434 6.77 -1.73 -24.85
N LYS A 435 6.37 -0.59 -25.40
CA LYS A 435 7.31 0.46 -25.88
C LYS A 435 7.49 1.61 -24.90
N ASN A 436 6.63 1.71 -23.90
CA ASN A 436 6.62 2.77 -22.90
C ASN A 436 6.68 2.17 -21.51
N ALA A 437 7.28 2.89 -20.58
CA ALA A 437 7.40 2.50 -19.19
C ALA A 437 6.96 3.64 -18.26
N ILE A 438 6.20 3.28 -17.23
CA ILE A 438 5.82 4.13 -16.10
C ILE A 438 6.62 3.66 -14.90
N ASN A 439 7.62 4.45 -14.49
CA ASN A 439 8.53 4.08 -13.42
C ASN A 439 8.12 4.77 -12.13
N LEU A 440 7.94 3.99 -11.08
CA LEU A 440 7.46 4.44 -9.78
C LEU A 440 8.55 4.25 -8.73
N LEU A 441 8.79 5.28 -7.91
CA LEU A 441 9.68 5.20 -6.75
C LEU A 441 8.87 5.26 -5.45
N ILE A 442 9.28 4.43 -4.50
CA ILE A 442 8.76 4.38 -3.14
C ILE A 442 9.90 4.67 -2.16
N ASP A 443 9.74 5.71 -1.34
CA ASP A 443 10.67 6.05 -0.26
C ASP A 443 10.57 5.02 0.86
N GLN A 444 11.70 4.44 1.26
CA GLN A 444 11.78 3.49 2.37
C GLN A 444 11.75 4.15 3.76
N GLY A 445 11.86 5.48 3.84
CA GLY A 445 11.83 6.25 5.08
C GLY A 445 13.22 6.43 5.71
N HIS A 446 13.57 7.69 6.00
CA HIS A 446 14.90 8.05 6.52
C HIS A 446 15.12 7.51 7.94
N GLU A 447 14.21 7.84 8.87
CA GLU A 447 14.41 7.54 10.29
C GLU A 447 14.46 6.04 10.57
N THR A 448 13.73 5.26 9.80
CA THR A 448 13.74 3.79 9.95
C THR A 448 15.00 3.16 9.37
N MET A 449 15.51 3.72 8.28
CA MET A 449 16.71 3.19 7.62
C MET A 449 18.01 3.70 8.25
N ASP A 450 17.98 4.81 8.98
CA ASP A 450 19.17 5.43 9.58
C ASP A 450 19.84 4.50 10.62
N GLY A 451 19.04 3.71 11.34
CA GLY A 451 19.55 2.73 12.31
C GLY A 451 19.70 1.30 11.78
N ALA A 452 19.40 1.06 10.50
CA ALA A 452 19.41 -0.30 9.96
C ALA A 452 20.82 -0.77 9.59
N SER A 453 21.22 -1.92 10.12
CA SER A 453 22.53 -2.53 9.80
C SER A 453 22.54 -3.26 8.45
N GLY A 454 21.38 -3.39 7.79
CA GLY A 454 21.21 -4.12 6.53
C GLY A 454 20.86 -5.59 6.71
N ASP A 455 21.23 -6.20 7.83
CA ASP A 455 20.91 -7.61 8.16
C ASP A 455 19.97 -7.76 9.36
N ASP A 456 19.36 -6.67 9.80
CA ASP A 456 18.34 -6.67 10.84
C ASP A 456 16.92 -6.83 10.27
N TRP A 457 15.94 -6.93 11.17
CA TRP A 457 14.54 -7.06 10.81
C TRP A 457 13.94 -5.79 10.15
N ILE A 458 14.51 -4.61 10.43
CA ILE A 458 14.02 -3.32 9.94
C ILE A 458 14.21 -3.23 8.42
N SER A 459 15.38 -3.62 7.93
CA SER A 459 15.72 -3.59 6.51
C SER A 459 14.74 -4.42 5.68
N VAL A 460 14.41 -5.62 6.15
CA VAL A 460 13.43 -6.51 5.51
C VAL A 460 12.04 -5.89 5.54
N ALA A 461 11.59 -5.44 6.71
CA ALA A 461 10.26 -4.88 6.89
C ALA A 461 10.06 -3.65 5.98
N GLN A 462 11.05 -2.76 5.88
CA GLN A 462 11.00 -1.60 4.98
C GLN A 462 10.94 -2.00 3.51
N SER A 463 11.70 -2.99 3.11
CA SER A 463 11.65 -3.51 1.73
C SER A 463 10.30 -4.12 1.40
N MET A 464 9.75 -4.96 2.27
CA MET A 464 8.45 -5.60 2.07
C MET A 464 7.31 -4.58 2.02
N ARG A 465 7.34 -3.58 2.90
CA ARG A 465 6.39 -2.47 2.88
C ARG A 465 6.44 -1.69 1.56
N ALA A 466 7.64 -1.36 1.08
CA ALA A 466 7.80 -0.63 -0.18
C ALA A 466 7.34 -1.46 -1.38
N TYR A 467 7.66 -2.75 -1.43
CA TYR A 467 7.21 -3.65 -2.50
C TYR A 467 5.68 -3.81 -2.52
N LEU A 468 5.07 -3.93 -1.35
CA LEU A 468 3.60 -4.02 -1.26
C LEU A 468 2.94 -2.72 -1.74
N ARG A 469 3.44 -1.57 -1.29
CA ARG A 469 2.96 -0.25 -1.76
C ARG A 469 3.09 -0.13 -3.28
N PHE A 470 4.24 -0.49 -3.83
CA PHE A 470 4.43 -0.48 -5.27
C PHE A 470 3.45 -1.43 -5.98
N SER A 471 3.31 -2.67 -5.51
CA SER A 471 2.44 -3.66 -6.16
C SER A 471 0.97 -3.22 -6.19
N LEU A 472 0.50 -2.56 -5.13
CA LEU A 472 -0.85 -1.99 -5.10
C LEU A 472 -0.97 -0.78 -6.03
N MET A 473 -0.09 0.22 -5.89
CA MET A 473 -0.19 1.47 -6.63
C MET A 473 0.07 1.27 -8.13
N GLY A 474 1.14 0.54 -8.47
CA GLY A 474 1.45 0.17 -9.85
C GLY A 474 0.38 -0.71 -10.47
N GLY A 475 -0.20 -1.60 -9.65
CA GLY A 475 -1.32 -2.42 -10.06
C GLY A 475 -2.57 -1.62 -10.42
N VAL A 476 -2.98 -0.68 -9.57
CA VAL A 476 -4.13 0.21 -9.88
C VAL A 476 -3.87 1.05 -11.13
N ILE A 477 -2.63 1.55 -11.32
CA ILE A 477 -2.23 2.28 -12.54
C ILE A 477 -2.29 1.36 -13.76
N ALA A 478 -1.78 0.14 -13.67
CA ALA A 478 -1.84 -0.84 -14.77
C ALA A 478 -3.30 -1.15 -15.15
N GLU A 479 -4.16 -1.37 -14.16
CA GLU A 479 -5.58 -1.62 -14.40
C GLU A 479 -6.28 -0.41 -15.05
N GLN A 480 -5.93 0.81 -14.64
CA GLN A 480 -6.42 2.01 -15.29
C GLN A 480 -6.00 2.08 -16.78
N VAL A 481 -4.74 1.77 -17.07
CA VAL A 481 -4.24 1.72 -18.46
C VAL A 481 -4.98 0.64 -19.27
N ARG A 482 -5.23 -0.53 -18.69
CA ARG A 482 -6.01 -1.61 -19.35
C ARG A 482 -7.44 -1.17 -19.65
N ARG A 483 -8.09 -0.46 -18.73
CA ARG A 483 -9.45 0.08 -18.90
C ARG A 483 -9.52 1.16 -19.99
N LEU A 484 -8.41 1.84 -20.27
CA LEU A 484 -8.31 2.80 -21.37
C LEU A 484 -8.03 2.14 -22.74
N GLY A 485 -7.98 0.82 -22.81
CA GLY A 485 -7.81 0.07 -24.05
C GLY A 485 -6.35 -0.25 -24.41
N TYR A 486 -5.42 -0.21 -23.45
CA TYR A 486 -4.02 -0.58 -23.65
C TYR A 486 -3.62 -1.77 -22.78
N SER A 487 -2.77 -2.63 -23.27
CA SER A 487 -2.14 -3.66 -22.42
C SER A 487 -1.19 -3.01 -21.43
N ALA A 488 -1.12 -3.56 -20.22
CA ALA A 488 -0.20 -3.11 -19.20
C ALA A 488 0.18 -4.26 -18.27
N ARG A 489 1.45 -4.30 -17.89
CA ARG A 489 1.99 -5.26 -16.94
C ARG A 489 2.77 -4.55 -15.84
N VAL A 490 2.60 -5.01 -14.61
CA VAL A 490 3.42 -4.59 -13.48
C VAL A 490 4.68 -5.45 -13.42
N HIS A 491 5.84 -4.80 -13.36
CA HIS A 491 7.14 -5.44 -13.17
C HIS A 491 7.65 -5.12 -11.77
N SER A 492 7.49 -6.07 -10.86
CA SER A 492 7.94 -5.95 -9.47
C SER A 492 9.26 -6.71 -9.27
N VAL A 493 9.84 -6.57 -8.07
CA VAL A 493 11.02 -7.36 -7.69
C VAL A 493 10.78 -8.87 -7.67
N LEU A 494 9.54 -9.28 -7.38
CA LEU A 494 9.20 -10.71 -7.30
C LEU A 494 8.92 -11.30 -8.68
N ASP A 495 8.42 -10.48 -9.60
CA ASP A 495 8.15 -10.90 -10.97
C ASP A 495 8.22 -9.71 -11.92
N GLY A 496 9.14 -9.75 -12.86
CA GLY A 496 9.34 -8.71 -13.85
C GLY A 496 10.22 -9.19 -15.00
N ASP A 497 10.00 -8.63 -16.17
CA ASP A 497 10.75 -8.97 -17.39
C ASP A 497 11.73 -7.88 -17.81
N VAL A 498 11.83 -6.81 -17.01
CA VAL A 498 12.63 -5.63 -17.32
C VAL A 498 13.65 -5.33 -16.24
N LEU A 499 14.71 -4.64 -16.63
CA LEU A 499 15.74 -4.12 -15.75
C LEU A 499 15.30 -2.77 -15.18
N GLN A 500 15.13 -2.68 -13.87
CA GLN A 500 14.65 -1.48 -13.19
C GLN A 500 15.66 -0.30 -13.24
N PRO A 501 16.97 -0.50 -12.94
CA PRO A 501 17.91 0.61 -12.88
C PRO A 501 18.01 1.42 -14.19
N PRO A 502 18.11 0.81 -15.37
CA PRO A 502 18.12 1.57 -16.62
C PRO A 502 16.85 2.38 -16.85
N LEU A 503 15.68 1.84 -16.49
CA LEU A 503 14.41 2.54 -16.66
C LEU A 503 14.30 3.77 -15.76
N LEU A 504 14.86 3.71 -14.53
CA LEU A 504 14.93 4.89 -13.65
C LEU A 504 15.83 5.98 -14.25
N LEU A 505 16.94 5.59 -14.85
CA LEU A 505 17.85 6.49 -15.55
C LEU A 505 17.17 7.16 -16.75
N LEU A 506 16.56 6.36 -17.63
CA LEU A 506 15.87 6.85 -18.83
C LEU A 506 14.67 7.75 -18.51
N SER A 507 14.01 7.55 -17.39
CA SER A 507 12.87 8.37 -16.95
C SER A 507 13.25 9.60 -16.13
N GLY A 508 14.56 9.84 -15.92
CA GLY A 508 15.08 11.00 -15.19
C GLY A 508 14.78 10.96 -13.69
N LEU A 509 14.60 9.76 -13.12
CA LEU A 509 14.35 9.57 -11.69
C LEU A 509 15.62 9.46 -10.84
N GLY A 510 16.78 9.35 -11.48
CA GLY A 510 18.06 9.30 -10.81
C GLY A 510 19.23 9.08 -11.76
N GLU A 511 20.41 8.99 -11.18
CA GLU A 511 21.68 8.78 -11.88
C GLU A 511 22.40 7.55 -11.32
N VAL A 512 23.24 6.93 -12.12
CA VAL A 512 24.02 5.77 -11.70
C VAL A 512 25.09 6.18 -10.68
N SER A 513 25.14 5.46 -9.56
CA SER A 513 26.17 5.67 -8.54
C SER A 513 27.56 5.21 -9.02
N ARG A 514 28.59 5.59 -8.27
CA ARG A 514 29.97 5.18 -8.59
C ARG A 514 30.21 3.67 -8.58
N ILE A 515 29.38 2.90 -7.92
CA ILE A 515 29.48 1.43 -7.93
C ILE A 515 28.79 0.79 -9.15
N GLY A 516 28.13 1.60 -10.00
CA GLY A 516 27.56 1.15 -11.26
C GLY A 516 26.21 0.45 -11.21
N GLU A 517 25.72 0.09 -10.02
CA GLU A 517 24.51 -0.75 -9.84
C GLU A 517 23.36 0.02 -9.20
N VAL A 518 23.67 0.88 -8.23
CA VAL A 518 22.68 1.60 -7.45
C VAL A 518 22.33 2.92 -8.12
N ILE A 519 21.05 3.20 -8.29
CA ILE A 519 20.54 4.49 -8.76
C ILE A 519 20.39 5.43 -7.55
N LEU A 520 20.89 6.64 -7.70
CA LEU A 520 20.78 7.73 -6.73
C LEU A 520 19.73 8.72 -7.20
N ASN A 521 18.68 8.88 -6.42
CA ASN A 521 17.69 9.93 -6.63
C ASN A 521 18.12 11.21 -5.90
N PRO A 522 17.96 12.42 -6.48
CA PRO A 522 18.44 13.66 -5.87
C PRO A 522 17.79 14.00 -4.51
N PHE A 523 16.63 13.42 -4.18
CA PHE A 523 15.93 13.68 -2.92
C PHE A 523 15.94 12.50 -1.95
N LEU A 524 15.95 11.27 -2.49
CA LEU A 524 15.89 10.03 -1.70
C LEU A 524 17.26 9.39 -1.51
N GLY A 525 18.26 9.81 -2.32
CA GLY A 525 19.54 9.10 -2.37
C GLY A 525 19.32 7.63 -2.82
N PRO A 526 19.97 6.64 -2.17
CA PRO A 526 19.77 5.21 -2.45
C PRO A 526 18.57 4.62 -1.71
N ARG A 527 17.88 5.37 -0.86
CA ARG A 527 16.82 4.93 0.04
C ARG A 527 15.49 4.75 -0.69
N LEU A 528 15.47 3.98 -1.74
CA LEU A 528 14.29 3.78 -2.58
C LEU A 528 14.08 2.32 -2.96
N LYS A 529 12.83 2.00 -3.27
CA LYS A 529 12.46 0.84 -4.08
C LYS A 529 11.75 1.33 -5.31
N SER A 530 11.91 0.60 -6.39
CA SER A 530 11.31 0.92 -7.67
C SER A 530 10.51 -0.24 -8.22
N GLY A 531 9.62 0.09 -9.12
CA GLY A 531 8.94 -0.83 -9.99
C GLY A 531 8.43 -0.11 -11.22
N THR A 532 8.04 -0.87 -12.23
CA THR A 532 7.63 -0.36 -13.54
C THR A 532 6.30 -0.96 -13.97
N VAL A 533 5.50 -0.16 -14.61
CA VAL A 533 4.31 -0.57 -15.35
C VAL A 533 4.53 -0.35 -16.82
#